data_98c76dfa8bfefa723068c22177c0e744
#
_entry.id   98c76dfa8bfefa723068c22177c0e744
#
_cell.length_a   1.000
_cell.length_b   1.000
_cell.length_c   1.000
_cell.angle_alpha   90.00
_cell.angle_beta   90.00
_cell.angle_gamma   90.00
#
_symmetry.space_group_name_H-M   'P 1'
#
loop_
_entity.id
_entity.type
_entity.pdbx_description
1 polymer ?
#
loop_
_entity_poly.entity_id
_entity_poly.type
_entity_poly.pdbx_seq_one_letter_code
_entity_poly.pdbx_strand_id
1 'polypeptide(L)'
;TMKKQLNFSKGFIPSVIISSVIILFGIAGFFVKGINLGLDFKPGLIEEIRVAPPVASIVYDGSAKVSVELSNTQMNIIVSGVGAENATHTFEFHKYPAVSDLANAVNTIDGVKMTAKNSAFDTTKLFLNSAVTNVLSSAPLYIYPAGTSDVTTDDIRDALAAVEGVDIKQLGTGADASYQIRMGADEKSAQSDLQSAVESKLYSKFGKENVAVIKTDFIGSSFSQSIATKALLMLCFTVVLIWVYAAIRFHWDFALGSVIAL
;
A
#
# COMPACT_ATOMS: atom_id res chain seq x y z
N THR A 1 4.04 -24.25 -62.35
CA THR A 1 3.04 -23.77 -61.38
C THR A 1 3.22 -22.27 -61.18
N MET A 2 2.36 -21.49 -61.86
CA MET A 2 2.35 -20.01 -61.73
C MET A 2 1.89 -19.65 -60.32
N LYS A 3 2.78 -19.06 -59.51
CA LYS A 3 2.41 -18.47 -58.22
C LYS A 3 1.47 -17.31 -58.48
N LYS A 4 0.22 -17.40 -57.96
CA LYS A 4 -0.79 -16.38 -58.00
C LYS A 4 -0.26 -15.12 -57.28
N GLN A 5 0.06 -14.07 -58.02
CA GLN A 5 0.49 -12.79 -57.43
C GLN A 5 -0.69 -12.19 -56.65
N LEU A 6 -0.52 -12.09 -55.32
CA LEU A 6 -1.49 -11.45 -54.43
C LEU A 6 -1.44 -9.95 -54.67
N ASN A 7 -2.54 -9.39 -55.16
CA ASN A 7 -2.66 -7.97 -55.46
C ASN A 7 -3.11 -7.19 -54.22
N PHE A 8 -2.15 -6.83 -53.36
CA PHE A 8 -2.37 -6.15 -52.08
C PHE A 8 -3.05 -4.79 -52.22
N SER A 9 -2.94 -4.13 -53.38
CA SER A 9 -3.53 -2.81 -53.58
C SER A 9 -5.07 -2.83 -53.55
N LYS A 10 -5.71 -3.98 -53.85
CA LYS A 10 -7.18 -4.12 -53.76
C LYS A 10 -7.69 -4.13 -52.30
N GLY A 11 -6.84 -4.48 -51.33
CA GLY A 11 -7.17 -4.47 -49.91
C GLY A 11 -6.96 -3.13 -49.22
N PHE A 12 -6.31 -2.16 -49.86
CA PHE A 12 -5.95 -0.90 -49.24
C PHE A 12 -7.18 -0.06 -48.81
N ILE A 13 -8.11 0.15 -49.70
CA ILE A 13 -9.32 0.95 -49.42
C ILE A 13 -10.20 0.32 -48.33
N PRO A 14 -10.53 -0.99 -48.37
CA PRO A 14 -11.25 -1.63 -47.26
C PRO A 14 -10.53 -1.54 -45.94
N SER A 15 -9.20 -1.69 -45.92
CA SER A 15 -8.38 -1.60 -44.71
C SER A 15 -8.44 -0.21 -44.09
N VAL A 16 -8.29 0.85 -44.89
CA VAL A 16 -8.40 2.24 -44.43
C VAL A 16 -9.79 2.54 -43.86
N ILE A 17 -10.84 2.06 -44.51
CA ILE A 17 -12.22 2.26 -44.01
C ILE A 17 -12.40 1.59 -42.64
N ILE A 18 -11.98 0.32 -42.51
CA ILE A 18 -12.10 -0.43 -41.26
C ILE A 18 -11.32 0.28 -40.14
N SER A 19 -10.07 0.66 -40.41
CA SER A 19 -9.24 1.37 -39.42
C SER A 19 -9.87 2.70 -39.01
N SER A 20 -10.37 3.48 -39.98
CA SER A 20 -11.03 4.75 -39.67
C SER A 20 -12.30 4.57 -38.82
N VAL A 21 -13.09 3.55 -39.07
CA VAL A 21 -14.28 3.23 -38.26
C VAL A 21 -13.89 2.87 -36.84
N ILE A 22 -12.85 2.05 -36.66
CA ILE A 22 -12.34 1.65 -35.31
C ILE A 22 -11.83 2.88 -34.56
N ILE A 23 -11.05 3.74 -35.20
CA ILE A 23 -10.52 4.97 -34.59
C ILE A 23 -11.65 5.91 -34.18
N LEU A 24 -12.62 6.16 -35.07
CA LEU A 24 -13.77 7.01 -34.77
C LEU A 24 -14.61 6.44 -33.61
N PHE A 25 -14.81 5.13 -33.58
CA PHE A 25 -15.50 4.47 -32.49
C PHE A 25 -14.73 4.61 -31.14
N GLY A 26 -13.40 4.49 -31.17
CA GLY A 26 -12.56 4.72 -30.01
C GLY A 26 -12.63 6.16 -29.49
N ILE A 27 -12.54 7.13 -30.41
CA ILE A 27 -12.67 8.56 -30.08
C ILE A 27 -14.08 8.88 -29.54
N ALA A 28 -15.14 8.37 -30.16
CA ALA A 28 -16.49 8.55 -29.64
C ALA A 28 -16.66 7.92 -28.25
N GLY A 29 -16.12 6.73 -28.03
CA GLY A 29 -16.11 6.06 -26.72
C GLY A 29 -15.41 6.89 -25.65
N PHE A 30 -14.28 7.52 -26.00
CA PHE A 30 -13.54 8.41 -25.11
C PHE A 30 -14.37 9.62 -24.67
N PHE A 31 -15.07 10.29 -25.61
CA PHE A 31 -15.89 11.46 -25.27
C PHE A 31 -17.19 11.11 -24.54
N VAL A 32 -17.76 9.92 -24.78
CA VAL A 32 -19.02 9.50 -24.13
C VAL A 32 -18.79 8.90 -22.74
N LYS A 33 -17.77 8.04 -22.59
CA LYS A 33 -17.50 7.31 -21.33
C LYS A 33 -16.35 7.88 -20.52
N GLY A 34 -15.52 8.75 -21.10
CA GLY A 34 -14.28 9.21 -20.48
C GLY A 34 -13.24 8.08 -20.35
N ILE A 35 -12.13 8.39 -19.68
CA ILE A 35 -11.10 7.41 -19.32
C ILE A 35 -11.42 6.88 -17.92
N ASN A 36 -11.67 5.59 -17.79
CA ASN A 36 -11.71 4.97 -16.48
C ASN A 36 -10.26 4.69 -16.03
N LEU A 37 -9.72 5.63 -15.29
CA LEU A 37 -8.39 5.49 -14.72
C LEU A 37 -8.37 4.33 -13.72
N GLY A 38 -7.31 3.53 -13.76
CA GLY A 38 -7.08 2.48 -12.77
C GLY A 38 -6.98 3.04 -11.34
N LEU A 39 -7.06 2.16 -10.35
CA LEU A 39 -6.97 2.53 -8.93
C LEU A 39 -5.68 3.29 -8.58
N ASP A 40 -4.60 3.11 -9.33
CA ASP A 40 -3.33 3.81 -9.15
C ASP A 40 -3.44 5.33 -9.43
N PHE A 41 -4.43 5.75 -10.22
CA PHE A 41 -4.70 7.15 -10.57
C PHE A 41 -5.96 7.70 -9.91
N LYS A 42 -6.64 6.90 -9.09
CA LYS A 42 -7.80 7.35 -8.30
C LYS A 42 -7.35 7.77 -6.91
N PRO A 43 -7.99 8.79 -6.33
CA PRO A 43 -7.80 9.08 -4.91
C PRO A 43 -8.24 7.87 -4.09
N GLY A 44 -7.61 7.66 -2.96
CA GLY A 44 -7.99 6.54 -2.12
C GLY A 44 -7.04 6.25 -0.97
N LEU A 45 -7.45 5.27 -0.18
CA LEU A 45 -6.69 4.71 0.93
C LEU A 45 -5.90 3.49 0.43
N ILE A 46 -4.65 3.41 0.84
CA ILE A 46 -3.82 2.22 0.71
C ILE A 46 -3.36 1.85 2.11
N GLU A 47 -3.77 0.69 2.56
CA GLU A 47 -3.42 0.19 3.89
C GLU A 47 -2.74 -1.17 3.76
N GLU A 48 -1.59 -1.31 4.40
CA GLU A 48 -0.90 -2.59 4.50
C GLU A 48 -1.10 -3.14 5.91
N ILE A 49 -1.62 -4.35 6.00
CA ILE A 49 -1.92 -5.01 7.26
C ILE A 49 -1.23 -6.37 7.38
N ARG A 50 -1.03 -6.79 8.62
CA ARG A 50 -0.79 -8.19 9.00
C ARG A 50 -1.86 -8.65 9.97
N VAL A 51 -2.21 -9.91 9.90
CA VAL A 51 -3.15 -10.52 10.85
C VAL A 51 -2.43 -11.63 11.59
N ALA A 52 -2.12 -11.38 12.86
CA ALA A 52 -1.46 -12.33 13.73
C ALA A 52 -1.79 -12.02 15.20
N PRO A 53 -1.90 -13.02 16.07
CA PRO A 53 -2.04 -12.75 17.49
C PRO A 53 -0.77 -12.06 18.02
N PRO A 54 -0.90 -11.04 18.88
CA PRO A 54 0.27 -10.37 19.44
C PRO A 54 1.03 -11.29 20.41
N VAL A 55 2.34 -11.23 20.36
CA VAL A 55 3.21 -12.02 21.25
C VAL A 55 3.50 -11.34 22.57
N ALA A 56 3.35 -10.00 22.61
CA ALA A 56 3.46 -9.20 23.82
C ALA A 56 2.63 -7.93 23.72
N SER A 57 2.39 -7.30 24.85
CA SER A 57 1.86 -5.93 24.95
C SER A 57 2.68 -5.14 25.95
N ILE A 58 2.81 -3.84 25.72
CA ILE A 58 3.56 -2.93 26.59
C ILE A 58 2.72 -1.70 26.86
N VAL A 59 2.68 -1.28 28.12
CA VAL A 59 1.99 -0.06 28.59
C VAL A 59 2.95 0.78 29.41
N TYR A 60 2.66 2.05 29.54
CA TYR A 60 3.35 2.98 30.42
C TYR A 60 2.34 3.77 31.24
N ASP A 61 2.55 3.78 32.55
CA ASP A 61 1.77 4.56 33.50
C ASP A 61 2.70 5.55 34.22
N GLY A 62 2.82 6.74 33.64
CA GLY A 62 3.68 7.80 34.15
C GLY A 62 3.52 9.09 33.36
N SER A 63 4.23 10.16 33.81
CA SER A 63 4.13 11.52 33.23
C SER A 63 5.17 11.79 32.14
N ALA A 64 6.21 10.99 32.01
CA ALA A 64 7.25 11.17 31.01
C ALA A 64 6.76 10.69 29.64
N LYS A 65 7.42 11.16 28.58
CA LYS A 65 7.24 10.60 27.25
C LYS A 65 8.14 9.38 27.09
N VAL A 66 7.55 8.21 26.96
CA VAL A 66 8.25 6.94 26.72
C VAL A 66 7.91 6.43 25.35
N SER A 67 8.92 6.07 24.57
CA SER A 67 8.75 5.48 23.24
C SER A 67 9.53 4.18 23.10
N VAL A 68 9.06 3.30 22.21
CA VAL A 68 9.68 2.02 21.89
C VAL A 68 10.18 2.04 20.47
N GLU A 69 11.42 1.63 20.28
CA GLU A 69 11.99 1.35 18.96
C GLU A 69 12.41 -0.12 18.92
N LEU A 70 12.04 -0.80 17.85
CA LEU A 70 12.36 -2.20 17.63
C LEU A 70 13.23 -2.33 16.39
N SER A 71 14.34 -3.03 16.53
CA SER A 71 15.20 -3.45 15.43
C SER A 71 15.27 -4.99 15.39
N ASN A 72 15.97 -5.55 14.41
CA ASN A 72 16.16 -7.00 14.31
C ASN A 72 17.06 -7.58 15.42
N THR A 73 17.79 -6.73 16.16
CA THR A 73 18.80 -7.17 17.14
C THR A 73 18.52 -6.70 18.55
N GLN A 74 17.68 -5.66 18.71
CA GLN A 74 17.45 -5.04 20.01
C GLN A 74 16.12 -4.28 20.06
N MET A 75 15.63 -4.08 21.29
CA MET A 75 14.56 -3.16 21.63
C MET A 75 15.15 -2.00 22.42
N ASN A 76 14.83 -0.76 22.02
CA ASN A 76 15.15 0.44 22.79
C ASN A 76 13.88 1.01 23.41
N ILE A 77 13.95 1.33 24.69
CA ILE A 77 12.93 2.12 25.38
C ILE A 77 13.55 3.46 25.70
N ILE A 78 13.01 4.51 25.10
CA ILE A 78 13.52 5.87 25.20
C ILE A 78 12.59 6.65 26.13
N VAL A 79 13.12 7.05 27.26
CA VAL A 79 12.43 7.89 28.25
C VAL A 79 12.88 9.32 28.06
N SER A 80 11.95 10.27 27.96
CA SER A 80 12.25 11.68 27.75
C SER A 80 11.16 12.59 28.34
N GLY A 81 11.55 13.82 28.68
CA GLY A 81 10.61 14.86 29.10
C GLY A 81 10.51 15.06 30.60
N VAL A 82 9.49 15.81 31.03
CA VAL A 82 9.32 16.28 32.41
C VAL A 82 8.96 15.09 33.31
N GLY A 83 9.65 14.98 34.43
CA GLY A 83 9.38 13.97 35.46
C GLY A 83 10.25 12.72 35.40
N ALA A 84 11.17 12.64 34.43
CA ALA A 84 12.18 11.56 34.38
C ALA A 84 13.50 12.09 33.80
N GLU A 85 14.60 11.43 34.15
CA GLU A 85 15.88 11.64 33.47
C GLU A 85 15.78 11.07 32.03
N ASN A 86 16.31 11.81 31.06
CA ASN A 86 16.39 11.34 29.69
C ASN A 86 17.32 10.12 29.65
N ALA A 87 16.78 8.97 29.29
CA ALA A 87 17.50 7.71 29.25
C ALA A 87 17.07 6.86 28.05
N THR A 88 18.01 6.10 27.52
CA THR A 88 17.71 5.05 26.54
C THR A 88 18.11 3.71 27.14
N HIS A 89 17.14 2.85 27.36
CA HIS A 89 17.34 1.48 27.82
C HIS A 89 17.37 0.55 26.62
N THR A 90 18.51 -0.11 26.41
CA THR A 90 18.71 -1.01 25.27
C THR A 90 18.67 -2.46 25.72
N PHE A 91 17.82 -3.26 25.11
CA PHE A 91 17.65 -4.69 25.37
C PHE A 91 18.06 -5.48 24.13
N GLU A 92 19.27 -6.03 24.16
CA GLU A 92 19.83 -6.84 23.06
C GLU A 92 19.22 -8.25 23.07
N PHE A 93 18.68 -8.70 21.94
CA PHE A 93 17.93 -9.96 21.86
C PHE A 93 18.79 -11.19 22.12
N HIS A 94 20.09 -11.15 21.85
CA HIS A 94 20.98 -12.25 22.20
C HIS A 94 21.10 -12.49 23.73
N LYS A 95 20.83 -11.46 24.55
CA LYS A 95 20.78 -11.57 26.03
C LYS A 95 19.40 -12.00 26.53
N TYR A 96 18.36 -11.69 25.76
CA TYR A 96 16.96 -11.97 26.08
C TYR A 96 16.29 -12.71 24.91
N PRO A 97 16.64 -14.00 24.68
CA PRO A 97 16.18 -14.72 23.50
C PRO A 97 14.68 -15.02 23.50
N ALA A 98 14.04 -15.11 24.66
CA ALA A 98 12.62 -15.32 24.80
C ALA A 98 11.88 -14.04 25.20
N VAL A 99 10.63 -13.89 24.74
CA VAL A 99 9.80 -12.72 25.08
C VAL A 99 9.56 -12.60 26.58
N SER A 100 9.49 -13.72 27.31
CA SER A 100 9.41 -13.70 28.80
C SER A 100 10.62 -13.02 29.44
N ASP A 101 11.83 -13.32 28.95
CA ASP A 101 13.05 -12.77 29.49
C ASP A 101 13.15 -11.28 29.19
N LEU A 102 12.80 -10.90 27.95
CA LEU A 102 12.71 -9.52 27.56
C LEU A 102 11.69 -8.75 28.42
N ALA A 103 10.49 -9.32 28.65
CA ALA A 103 9.46 -8.68 29.45
C ALA A 103 9.92 -8.48 30.91
N ASN A 104 10.60 -9.45 31.50
CA ASN A 104 11.14 -9.33 32.84
C ASN A 104 12.18 -8.20 32.91
N ALA A 105 13.05 -8.09 31.93
CA ALA A 105 14.05 -7.03 31.86
C ALA A 105 13.41 -5.64 31.63
N VAL A 106 12.45 -5.52 30.74
CA VAL A 106 11.73 -4.26 30.45
C VAL A 106 10.96 -3.79 31.68
N ASN A 107 10.37 -4.69 32.45
CA ASN A 107 9.60 -4.38 33.66
C ASN A 107 10.48 -3.81 34.83
N THR A 108 11.79 -3.72 34.65
CA THR A 108 12.65 -3.01 35.61
C THR A 108 12.61 -1.49 35.44
N ILE A 109 12.05 -1.00 34.29
CA ILE A 109 11.88 0.43 34.06
C ILE A 109 10.62 0.91 34.78
N ASP A 110 10.76 1.96 35.57
CA ASP A 110 9.66 2.52 36.36
C ASP A 110 8.49 2.97 35.48
N GLY A 111 7.27 2.57 35.84
CA GLY A 111 6.04 2.86 35.11
C GLY A 111 5.85 2.07 33.82
N VAL A 112 6.84 1.32 33.32
CA VAL A 112 6.71 0.47 32.13
C VAL A 112 6.31 -0.94 32.53
N LYS A 113 5.28 -1.48 31.87
CA LYS A 113 4.84 -2.85 32.06
C LYS A 113 4.69 -3.58 30.73
N MET A 114 5.54 -4.56 30.51
CA MET A 114 5.47 -5.48 29.37
C MET A 114 4.87 -6.81 29.82
N THR A 115 3.87 -7.30 29.09
CA THR A 115 3.22 -8.58 29.34
C THR A 115 3.48 -9.51 28.17
N ALA A 116 4.16 -10.62 28.40
CA ALA A 116 4.36 -11.67 27.42
C ALA A 116 3.06 -12.46 27.22
N LYS A 117 2.52 -12.45 26.00
CA LYS A 117 1.38 -13.28 25.60
C LYS A 117 1.84 -14.64 25.07
N ASN A 118 2.99 -14.68 24.41
CA ASN A 118 3.70 -15.89 24.04
C ASN A 118 5.10 -15.88 24.65
N SER A 119 5.27 -16.50 25.81
CA SER A 119 6.47 -16.44 26.64
C SER A 119 7.72 -17.00 25.99
N ALA A 120 7.58 -18.05 25.18
CA ALA A 120 8.69 -18.76 24.53
C ALA A 120 9.02 -18.22 23.12
N PHE A 121 8.33 -17.16 22.67
CA PHE A 121 8.56 -16.62 21.32
C PHE A 121 9.94 -15.97 21.22
N ASP A 122 10.60 -16.21 20.07
CA ASP A 122 11.94 -15.69 19.78
C ASP A 122 11.91 -14.17 19.54
N THR A 123 12.66 -13.43 20.33
CA THR A 123 12.71 -11.95 20.28
C THR A 123 13.28 -11.41 18.98
N THR A 124 14.11 -12.16 18.26
CA THR A 124 14.63 -11.75 16.93
C THR A 124 13.57 -11.72 15.84
N LYS A 125 12.40 -12.32 16.10
CA LYS A 125 11.25 -12.39 15.19
C LYS A 125 10.11 -11.46 15.60
N LEU A 126 10.40 -10.46 16.43
CA LEU A 126 9.42 -9.45 16.83
C LEU A 126 9.20 -8.42 15.73
N PHE A 127 7.97 -7.95 15.64
CA PHE A 127 7.55 -6.87 14.75
C PHE A 127 6.73 -5.84 15.52
N LEU A 128 7.09 -4.57 15.36
CA LEU A 128 6.32 -3.44 15.88
C LEU A 128 5.65 -2.71 14.72
N ASN A 129 4.36 -2.41 14.89
CA ASN A 129 3.61 -1.68 13.89
C ASN A 129 4.16 -0.26 13.70
N SER A 130 4.65 0.05 12.51
CA SER A 130 5.24 1.34 12.17
C SER A 130 4.19 2.43 11.86
N ALA A 131 2.94 2.05 11.60
CA ALA A 131 1.85 2.99 11.33
C ALA A 131 1.26 3.62 12.60
N VAL A 132 1.56 3.03 13.76
CA VAL A 132 1.13 3.54 15.08
C VAL A 132 2.26 4.32 15.73
N THR A 133 1.90 5.34 16.49
CA THR A 133 2.86 6.07 17.32
C THR A 133 3.48 5.10 18.34
N ASN A 134 4.79 4.93 18.30
CA ASN A 134 5.52 4.08 19.23
C ASN A 134 5.67 4.70 20.63
N VAL A 135 4.88 5.70 20.95
CA VAL A 135 4.81 6.33 22.27
C VAL A 135 3.89 5.50 23.15
N LEU A 136 4.41 5.08 24.27
CA LEU A 136 3.67 4.30 25.25
C LEU A 136 2.67 5.18 26.03
N SER A 137 1.57 4.57 26.40
CA SER A 137 0.52 5.15 27.24
C SER A 137 -0.11 4.06 28.10
N SER A 138 -1.16 4.40 28.85
CA SER A 138 -1.96 3.41 29.56
C SER A 138 -2.73 2.44 28.63
N ALA A 139 -2.90 2.81 27.35
CA ALA A 139 -3.42 1.90 26.32
C ALA A 139 -2.29 0.93 25.87
N PRO A 140 -2.57 -0.37 25.71
CA PRO A 140 -1.57 -1.34 25.33
C PRO A 140 -1.08 -1.12 23.89
N LEU A 141 0.24 -1.03 23.72
CA LEU A 141 0.93 -1.13 22.45
C LEU A 141 1.25 -2.62 22.22
N TYR A 142 0.75 -3.18 21.14
CA TYR A 142 0.94 -4.60 20.82
C TYR A 142 2.21 -4.82 19.99
N ILE A 143 2.91 -5.90 20.33
CA ILE A 143 4.09 -6.39 19.61
C ILE A 143 3.73 -7.72 18.97
N TYR A 144 3.96 -7.82 17.67
CA TYR A 144 3.53 -8.93 16.83
C TYR A 144 4.70 -9.83 16.41
N PRO A 145 4.44 -11.07 15.98
CA PRO A 145 5.45 -11.87 15.30
C PRO A 145 5.74 -11.27 13.92
N ALA A 146 6.97 -11.35 13.45
CA ALA A 146 7.30 -11.11 12.05
C ALA A 146 6.68 -12.23 11.21
N GLY A 147 5.65 -11.88 10.43
CA GLY A 147 4.87 -12.82 9.64
C GLY A 147 3.37 -12.77 9.96
N THR A 148 2.58 -13.45 9.11
CA THR A 148 1.14 -13.63 9.34
C THR A 148 0.86 -14.99 9.97
N SER A 149 -0.32 -15.10 10.58
CA SER A 149 -0.97 -16.38 10.86
C SER A 149 -1.45 -17.04 9.56
N ASP A 150 -2.17 -18.17 9.67
CA ASP A 150 -2.74 -18.93 8.54
C ASP A 150 -3.91 -18.22 7.83
N VAL A 151 -4.00 -16.90 7.91
CA VAL A 151 -5.03 -16.09 7.25
C VAL A 151 -4.68 -15.98 5.76
N THR A 152 -5.67 -16.17 4.91
CA THR A 152 -5.54 -16.11 3.45
C THR A 152 -6.07 -14.79 2.88
N THR A 153 -5.76 -14.53 1.60
CA THR A 153 -6.33 -13.37 0.87
C THR A 153 -7.86 -13.46 0.81
N ASP A 154 -8.41 -14.66 0.72
CA ASP A 154 -9.86 -14.87 0.66
C ASP A 154 -10.52 -14.55 2.02
N ASP A 155 -9.87 -14.86 3.14
CA ASP A 155 -10.36 -14.48 4.46
C ASP A 155 -10.43 -12.94 4.63
N ILE A 156 -9.43 -12.21 4.12
CA ILE A 156 -9.46 -10.75 4.12
C ILE A 156 -10.55 -10.21 3.20
N ARG A 157 -10.71 -10.82 2.01
CA ARG A 157 -11.77 -10.46 1.05
C ARG A 157 -13.16 -10.64 1.63
N ASP A 158 -13.38 -11.76 2.31
CA ASP A 158 -14.64 -12.04 3.00
C ASP A 158 -14.92 -11.06 4.14
N ALA A 159 -13.88 -10.64 4.88
CA ALA A 159 -14.03 -9.63 5.92
C ALA A 159 -14.49 -8.29 5.36
N LEU A 160 -14.00 -7.94 4.16
CA LEU A 160 -14.26 -6.68 3.50
C LEU A 160 -15.34 -6.75 2.42
N ALA A 161 -16.08 -7.86 2.30
CA ALA A 161 -17.11 -8.05 1.27
C ALA A 161 -18.23 -6.99 1.28
N ALA A 162 -18.48 -6.37 2.43
CA ALA A 162 -19.47 -5.29 2.58
C ALA A 162 -18.91 -3.89 2.26
N VAL A 163 -17.61 -3.77 1.93
CA VAL A 163 -16.97 -2.51 1.57
C VAL A 163 -16.77 -2.48 0.05
N GLU A 164 -17.43 -1.53 -0.62
CA GLU A 164 -17.34 -1.44 -2.08
C GLU A 164 -16.01 -0.87 -2.55
N GLY A 165 -15.56 -1.32 -3.73
CA GLY A 165 -14.37 -0.77 -4.40
C GLY A 165 -13.04 -1.12 -3.73
N VAL A 166 -13.00 -2.21 -2.97
CA VAL A 166 -11.78 -2.71 -2.32
C VAL A 166 -11.03 -3.67 -3.25
N ASP A 167 -9.74 -3.44 -3.42
CA ASP A 167 -8.80 -4.37 -4.04
C ASP A 167 -7.79 -4.87 -2.99
N ILE A 168 -7.54 -6.18 -2.98
CA ILE A 168 -6.69 -6.82 -1.99
C ILE A 168 -5.59 -7.59 -2.69
N LYS A 169 -4.37 -7.28 -2.32
CA LYS A 169 -3.17 -7.93 -2.85
C LYS A 169 -2.29 -8.44 -1.72
N GLN A 170 -1.93 -9.72 -1.77
CA GLN A 170 -0.91 -10.26 -0.88
C GLN A 170 0.48 -9.78 -1.30
N LEU A 171 1.25 -9.32 -0.34
CA LEU A 171 2.65 -8.96 -0.47
C LEU A 171 3.49 -9.98 0.30
N GLY A 172 4.57 -10.45 -0.32
CA GLY A 172 5.40 -11.50 0.26
C GLY A 172 4.74 -12.88 0.24
N THR A 173 5.43 -13.85 0.83
CA THR A 173 4.99 -15.25 0.90
C THR A 173 5.33 -15.88 2.24
N GLY A 174 4.54 -16.84 2.68
CA GLY A 174 4.79 -17.56 3.94
C GLY A 174 4.75 -16.64 5.16
N ALA A 175 5.76 -16.73 5.99
CA ALA A 175 5.83 -16.00 7.26
C ALA A 175 5.94 -14.49 7.11
N ASP A 176 6.37 -13.98 5.95
CA ASP A 176 6.53 -12.55 5.68
C ASP A 176 5.34 -11.96 4.90
N ALA A 177 4.27 -12.71 4.72
CA ALA A 177 3.09 -12.23 4.01
C ALA A 177 2.41 -11.08 4.76
N SER A 178 2.09 -10.02 4.03
CA SER A 178 1.19 -8.94 4.42
C SER A 178 0.12 -8.75 3.37
N TYR A 179 -0.91 -7.97 3.68
CA TYR A 179 -2.02 -7.72 2.77
C TYR A 179 -2.15 -6.24 2.53
N GLN A 180 -2.01 -5.84 1.27
CA GLN A 180 -2.28 -4.49 0.83
C GLN A 180 -3.74 -4.38 0.44
N ILE A 181 -4.45 -3.50 1.11
CA ILE A 181 -5.85 -3.16 0.89
C ILE A 181 -5.87 -1.79 0.22
N ARG A 182 -6.50 -1.72 -0.96
CA ARG A 182 -6.71 -0.46 -1.69
C ARG A 182 -8.18 -0.18 -1.76
N MET A 183 -8.60 1.01 -1.40
CA MET A 183 -9.97 1.47 -1.49
C MET A 183 -10.03 2.82 -2.18
N GLY A 184 -10.79 2.91 -3.27
CA GLY A 184 -11.02 4.18 -3.96
C GLY A 184 -11.81 5.15 -3.08
N ALA A 185 -11.48 6.43 -3.19
CA ALA A 185 -12.18 7.52 -2.49
C ALA A 185 -12.96 8.37 -3.51
N ASP A 186 -14.11 8.87 -3.09
CA ASP A 186 -14.78 9.97 -3.76
C ASP A 186 -14.12 11.31 -3.38
N GLU A 187 -14.38 12.36 -4.14
CA GLU A 187 -13.78 13.70 -3.92
C GLU A 187 -14.00 14.25 -2.50
N LYS A 188 -15.03 13.78 -1.80
CA LYS A 188 -15.43 14.25 -0.46
C LYS A 188 -15.09 13.28 0.66
N SER A 189 -14.55 12.10 0.34
CA SER A 189 -14.22 11.09 1.35
C SER A 189 -13.02 11.55 2.17
N ALA A 190 -13.18 11.61 3.50
CA ALA A 190 -12.07 11.83 4.39
C ALA A 190 -11.26 10.53 4.60
N GLN A 191 -9.95 10.66 4.77
CA GLN A 191 -9.07 9.51 5.07
C GLN A 191 -9.57 8.69 6.27
N SER A 192 -9.98 9.40 7.35
CA SER A 192 -10.47 8.78 8.59
C SER A 192 -11.67 7.88 8.38
N ASP A 193 -12.59 8.27 7.49
CA ASP A 193 -13.82 7.53 7.25
C ASP A 193 -13.54 6.23 6.49
N LEU A 194 -12.66 6.31 5.49
CA LEU A 194 -12.23 5.15 4.72
C LEU A 194 -11.44 4.16 5.59
N GLN A 195 -10.50 4.68 6.39
CA GLN A 195 -9.73 3.87 7.32
C GLN A 195 -10.64 3.18 8.35
N SER A 196 -11.56 3.92 8.95
CA SER A 196 -12.51 3.37 9.91
C SER A 196 -13.42 2.31 9.30
N ALA A 197 -13.84 2.48 8.03
CA ALA A 197 -14.64 1.50 7.31
C ALA A 197 -13.90 0.17 7.11
N VAL A 198 -12.62 0.22 6.72
CA VAL A 198 -11.77 -0.98 6.55
C VAL A 198 -11.44 -1.61 7.90
N GLU A 199 -10.88 -0.84 8.83
CA GLU A 199 -10.43 -1.33 10.13
C GLU A 199 -11.57 -1.95 10.95
N SER A 200 -12.76 -1.33 10.97
CA SER A 200 -13.89 -1.84 11.75
C SER A 200 -14.33 -3.23 11.29
N LYS A 201 -14.28 -3.52 9.99
CA LYS A 201 -14.61 -4.83 9.43
C LYS A 201 -13.55 -5.88 9.75
N LEU A 202 -12.28 -5.51 9.60
CA LEU A 202 -11.16 -6.38 9.97
C LEU A 202 -11.16 -6.69 11.46
N TYR A 203 -11.38 -5.69 12.32
CA TYR A 203 -11.46 -5.89 13.78
C TYR A 203 -12.65 -6.73 14.19
N SER A 204 -13.78 -6.62 13.49
CA SER A 204 -14.96 -7.45 13.74
C SER A 204 -14.72 -8.93 13.43
N LYS A 205 -13.95 -9.24 12.36
CA LYS A 205 -13.69 -10.64 11.95
C LYS A 205 -12.51 -11.25 12.70
N PHE A 206 -11.40 -10.52 12.85
CA PHE A 206 -10.15 -11.06 13.36
C PHE A 206 -9.84 -10.66 14.81
N GLY A 207 -10.55 -9.67 15.35
CA GLY A 207 -10.25 -9.06 16.65
C GLY A 207 -9.24 -7.90 16.48
N LYS A 208 -9.48 -6.79 17.20
CA LYS A 208 -8.68 -5.57 17.10
C LYS A 208 -7.20 -5.81 17.44
N GLU A 209 -6.93 -6.65 18.43
CA GLU A 209 -5.57 -6.94 18.88
C GLU A 209 -4.77 -7.81 17.89
N ASN A 210 -5.45 -8.53 16.97
CA ASN A 210 -4.81 -9.44 16.02
C ASN A 210 -4.51 -8.76 14.66
N VAL A 211 -4.98 -7.55 14.43
CA VAL A 211 -4.74 -6.81 13.19
C VAL A 211 -3.67 -5.75 13.41
N ALA A 212 -2.52 -5.96 12.79
CA ALA A 212 -1.41 -5.00 12.78
C ALA A 212 -1.45 -4.18 11.48
N VAL A 213 -1.75 -2.90 11.58
CA VAL A 213 -1.63 -1.97 10.44
C VAL A 213 -0.16 -1.57 10.31
N ILE A 214 0.49 -1.98 9.22
CA ILE A 214 1.92 -1.74 8.98
C ILE A 214 2.13 -0.35 8.42
N LYS A 215 1.28 0.04 7.47
CA LYS A 215 1.40 1.27 6.72
C LYS A 215 0.03 1.76 6.28
N THR A 216 -0.18 3.06 6.35
CA THR A 216 -1.38 3.72 5.82
C THR A 216 -0.95 4.90 4.96
N ASP A 217 -1.29 4.85 3.69
CA ASP A 217 -1.10 5.94 2.74
C ASP A 217 -2.47 6.44 2.25
N PHE A 218 -2.62 7.73 2.12
CA PHE A 218 -3.81 8.34 1.52
C PHE A 218 -3.42 9.25 0.35
N ILE A 219 -4.05 9.00 -0.79
CA ILE A 219 -3.86 9.79 -1.99
C ILE A 219 -5.10 10.66 -2.19
N GLY A 220 -4.95 11.96 -1.97
CA GLY A 220 -6.04 12.92 -2.14
C GLY A 220 -6.43 13.13 -3.62
N SER A 221 -7.67 13.60 -3.85
CA SER A 221 -8.22 13.85 -5.19
C SER A 221 -7.41 14.84 -6.01
N SER A 222 -6.93 15.92 -5.39
CA SER A 222 -6.11 16.94 -6.06
C SER A 222 -4.79 16.40 -6.60
N PHE A 223 -4.16 15.49 -5.85
CA PHE A 223 -2.91 14.86 -6.25
C PHE A 223 -3.12 13.89 -7.42
N SER A 224 -4.12 13.01 -7.31
CA SER A 224 -4.48 12.06 -8.37
C SER A 224 -4.84 12.76 -9.68
N GLN A 225 -5.66 13.80 -9.63
CA GLN A 225 -6.04 14.58 -10.79
C GLN A 225 -4.84 15.30 -11.43
N SER A 226 -3.93 15.84 -10.60
CA SER A 226 -2.70 16.47 -11.07
C SER A 226 -1.80 15.47 -11.81
N ILE A 227 -1.64 14.25 -11.29
CA ILE A 227 -0.83 13.21 -11.93
C ILE A 227 -1.45 12.80 -13.25
N ALA A 228 -2.76 12.51 -13.29
CA ALA A 228 -3.46 12.10 -14.52
C ALA A 228 -3.35 13.18 -15.61
N THR A 229 -3.56 14.45 -15.25
CA THR A 229 -3.45 15.57 -16.19
C THR A 229 -2.01 15.73 -16.72
N LYS A 230 -1.01 15.64 -15.84
CA LYS A 230 0.40 15.72 -16.24
C LYS A 230 0.81 14.55 -17.13
N ALA A 231 0.35 13.33 -16.82
CA ALA A 231 0.62 12.15 -17.63
C ALA A 231 0.05 12.31 -19.05
N LEU A 232 -1.20 12.79 -19.17
CA LEU A 232 -1.83 13.05 -20.46
C LEU A 232 -1.09 14.14 -21.24
N LEU A 233 -0.71 15.23 -20.58
CA LEU A 233 0.07 16.31 -21.19
C LEU A 233 1.43 15.82 -21.72
N MET A 234 2.14 15.02 -20.91
CA MET A 234 3.42 14.42 -21.33
C MET A 234 3.26 13.47 -22.51
N LEU A 235 2.18 12.68 -22.54
CA LEU A 235 1.85 11.82 -23.68
C LEU A 235 1.66 12.65 -24.94
N CYS A 236 0.82 13.71 -24.90
CA CYS A 236 0.59 14.61 -26.03
C CYS A 236 1.90 15.28 -26.49
N PHE A 237 2.72 15.74 -25.55
CA PHE A 237 4.02 16.34 -25.86
C PHE A 237 4.97 15.35 -26.56
N THR A 238 5.00 14.11 -26.11
CA THR A 238 5.80 13.04 -26.72
C THR A 238 5.36 12.75 -28.14
N VAL A 239 4.04 12.69 -28.40
CA VAL A 239 3.51 12.50 -29.75
C VAL A 239 3.91 13.64 -30.68
N VAL A 240 3.82 14.89 -30.21
CA VAL A 240 4.26 16.07 -30.98
C VAL A 240 5.76 16.02 -31.31
N LEU A 241 6.59 15.65 -30.32
CA LEU A 241 8.04 15.52 -30.56
C LEU A 241 8.35 14.43 -31.59
N ILE A 242 7.69 13.29 -31.51
CA ILE A 242 7.84 12.20 -32.50
C ILE A 242 7.45 12.70 -33.90
N TRP A 243 6.33 13.42 -33.97
CA TRP A 243 5.86 13.99 -35.23
C TRP A 243 6.85 14.99 -35.82
N VAL A 244 7.35 15.94 -35.01
CA VAL A 244 8.37 16.92 -35.44
C VAL A 244 9.64 16.21 -35.90
N TYR A 245 10.14 15.24 -35.14
CA TYR A 245 11.30 14.45 -35.52
C TYR A 245 11.08 13.72 -36.87
N ALA A 246 9.94 13.06 -37.03
CA ALA A 246 9.61 12.35 -38.25
C ALA A 246 9.45 13.31 -39.45
N ALA A 247 8.91 14.51 -39.26
CA ALA A 247 8.75 15.53 -40.30
C ALA A 247 10.11 16.08 -40.76
N ILE A 248 11.07 16.26 -39.87
CA ILE A 248 12.42 16.72 -40.20
C ILE A 248 13.25 15.60 -40.86
N ARG A 249 13.13 14.37 -40.37
CA ARG A 249 13.96 13.22 -40.78
C ARG A 249 13.46 12.56 -42.08
N PHE A 250 12.14 12.56 -42.28
CA PHE A 250 11.43 11.95 -43.42
C PHE A 250 10.58 13.00 -44.12
N HIS A 251 9.86 12.59 -45.17
CA HIS A 251 8.89 13.47 -45.79
C HIS A 251 7.65 13.67 -44.90
N TRP A 252 7.06 14.84 -44.99
CA TRP A 252 5.89 15.27 -44.22
C TRP A 252 4.72 14.25 -44.20
N ASP A 253 4.47 13.61 -45.35
CA ASP A 253 3.42 12.61 -45.49
C ASP A 253 3.62 11.38 -44.61
N PHE A 254 4.88 10.95 -44.44
CA PHE A 254 5.22 9.84 -43.53
C PHE A 254 5.09 10.22 -42.04
N ALA A 255 5.35 11.47 -41.72
CA ALA A 255 5.20 11.97 -40.34
C ALA A 255 3.72 11.98 -39.94
N LEU A 256 2.83 12.40 -40.80
CA LEU A 256 1.37 12.31 -40.57
C LEU A 256 0.90 10.86 -40.43
N GLY A 257 1.37 9.97 -41.31
CA GLY A 257 1.04 8.53 -41.23
C GLY A 257 1.48 7.88 -39.94
N SER A 258 2.64 8.25 -39.42
CA SER A 258 3.15 7.70 -38.15
C SER A 258 2.33 8.13 -36.93
N VAL A 259 1.86 9.36 -36.88
CA VAL A 259 0.99 9.86 -35.80
C VAL A 259 -0.41 9.26 -35.84
N ILE A 260 -0.97 9.03 -37.04
CA ILE A 260 -2.28 8.40 -37.21
C ILE A 260 -2.23 6.91 -36.81
N ALA A 261 -1.06 6.28 -36.96
CA ALA A 261 -0.86 4.87 -36.63
C ALA A 261 -0.56 4.61 -35.13
N LEU A 262 -0.27 5.66 -34.37
CA LEU A 262 0.08 5.60 -32.94
C LEU A 262 -1.17 5.73 -32.07
#